data_dec7e90b658a59cf19c5a4d01e50e3e4
#
_entry.id   dec7e90b658a59cf19c5a4d01e50e3e4
#
_cell.length_a   1.000
_cell.length_b   1.000
_cell.length_c   1.000
_cell.angle_alpha   90.00
_cell.angle_beta   90.00
_cell.angle_gamma   90.00
#
_symmetry.space_group_name_H-M   'P 1'
#
loop_
_entity.id
_entity.type
_entity.pdbx_description
1 polymer ?
#
loop_
_entity_poly.entity_id
_entity_poly.type
_entity_poly.pdbx_seq_one_letter_code
_entity_poly.pdbx_strand_id
1 'polypeptide(L)'
;MWVRALGKDERPKAESKLCMAPYWNCYDNGVCCTGSMKIPQEKSVAAIDLWEESFFQSEFTHASGVRKHVRFRGGFLAMWQSLAGQKAFPEKYLVKLPQTLAEFVRNDDHSYRNDNRNED
;
A
#
# COMPACT_ATOMS: atom_id res chain seq x y z
N MET A 1 6.36 -7.02 5.43
CA MET A 1 5.10 -6.29 5.68
C MET A 1 4.35 -6.09 4.38
N TRP A 2 3.05 -6.26 4.40
CA TRP A 2 2.18 -6.15 3.22
C TRP A 2 1.15 -5.08 3.48
N VAL A 3 0.91 -4.19 2.51
CA VAL A 3 0.02 -3.04 2.67
C VAL A 3 -0.90 -2.89 1.46
N ARG A 4 -2.19 -2.77 1.74
CA ARG A 4 -3.23 -2.36 0.79
C ARG A 4 -4.04 -1.25 1.42
N ALA A 5 -4.74 -0.49 0.62
CA ALA A 5 -5.66 0.53 1.10
C ALA A 5 -7.10 0.04 1.02
N LEU A 6 -7.96 0.63 1.83
CA LEU A 6 -9.41 0.45 1.77
C LEU A 6 -10.05 1.63 1.03
N GLY A 7 -11.05 1.34 0.21
CA GLY A 7 -11.78 2.37 -0.52
C GLY A 7 -12.74 3.18 0.33
N LYS A 8 -12.94 2.78 1.59
CA LYS A 8 -13.83 3.46 2.54
C LYS A 8 -13.24 3.40 3.95
N ASP A 9 -13.54 4.38 4.76
CA ASP A 9 -13.18 4.38 6.17
C ASP A 9 -14.16 3.50 6.97
N GLU A 10 -13.96 2.22 6.87
CA GLU A 10 -14.76 1.21 7.56
C GLU A 10 -13.87 0.02 8.00
N ARG A 11 -14.34 -0.72 8.98
CA ARG A 11 -13.63 -1.94 9.40
C ARG A 11 -13.66 -2.95 8.24
N PRO A 12 -12.50 -3.46 7.79
CA PRO A 12 -12.47 -4.39 6.68
C PRO A 12 -13.09 -5.74 7.02
N LYS A 13 -13.69 -6.35 6.02
CA LYS A 13 -14.26 -7.71 6.07
C LYS A 13 -13.56 -8.59 5.05
N ALA A 14 -13.75 -9.90 5.15
CA ALA A 14 -13.15 -10.85 4.21
C ALA A 14 -13.47 -10.54 2.74
N GLU A 15 -14.69 -10.09 2.46
CA GLU A 15 -15.16 -9.74 1.12
C GLU A 15 -14.85 -8.29 0.71
N SER A 16 -14.25 -7.48 1.56
CA SER A 16 -13.91 -6.09 1.22
C SER A 16 -12.94 -6.04 0.05
N LYS A 17 -13.28 -5.24 -0.97
CA LYS A 17 -12.38 -4.96 -2.09
C LYS A 17 -11.27 -4.02 -1.64
N LEU A 18 -10.06 -4.32 -2.09
CA LEU A 18 -8.88 -3.55 -1.73
C LEU A 18 -8.47 -2.58 -2.84
N CYS A 19 -7.64 -1.63 -2.45
CA CYS A 19 -7.02 -0.68 -3.37
C CYS A 19 -5.49 -0.77 -3.24
N MET A 20 -4.79 -0.30 -4.26
CA MET A 20 -3.34 -0.10 -4.18
C MET A 20 -3.02 0.83 -3.02
N ALA A 21 -1.96 0.53 -2.28
CA ALA A 21 -1.45 1.44 -1.26
C ALA A 21 -0.85 2.69 -1.93
N PRO A 22 -1.26 3.90 -1.53
CA PRO A 22 -0.83 5.13 -2.18
C PRO A 22 0.55 5.60 -1.69
N TYR A 23 1.49 4.68 -1.56
CA TYR A 23 2.85 4.94 -1.05
C TYR A 23 3.92 4.44 -2.02
N TRP A 24 5.00 5.19 -2.15
CA TRP A 24 6.11 4.86 -3.05
C TRP A 24 6.84 3.56 -2.70
N ASN A 25 6.98 3.28 -1.42
CA ASN A 25 7.71 2.13 -0.93
C ASN A 25 6.92 0.81 -0.99
N CYS A 26 5.79 0.79 -1.64
CA CYS A 26 4.98 -0.42 -1.83
C CYS A 26 5.11 -0.93 -3.25
N TYR A 27 5.37 -2.23 -3.38
CA TYR A 27 5.34 -2.92 -4.67
C TYR A 27 3.90 -3.19 -5.12
N ASP A 28 3.71 -3.56 -6.37
CA ASP A 28 2.38 -3.79 -6.94
C ASP A 28 1.61 -4.91 -6.25
N ASN A 29 2.31 -5.89 -5.69
CA ASN A 29 1.70 -6.99 -4.93
C ASN A 29 1.39 -6.64 -3.46
N GLY A 30 1.72 -5.43 -3.01
CA GLY A 30 1.49 -4.97 -1.66
C GLY A 30 2.66 -5.17 -0.70
N VAL A 31 3.72 -5.85 -1.10
CA VAL A 31 4.94 -5.95 -0.28
C VAL A 31 5.57 -4.58 -0.14
N CYS A 32 6.01 -4.24 1.06
CA CYS A 32 6.74 -3.01 1.30
C CYS A 32 8.24 -3.20 1.07
N CYS A 33 8.85 -2.24 0.37
CA CYS A 33 10.29 -2.09 0.39
C CYS A 33 10.69 -1.62 1.79
N THR A 34 11.53 -2.39 2.47
CA THR A 34 11.91 -2.07 3.86
C THR A 34 12.95 -0.96 3.95
N GLY A 35 13.76 -0.72 2.92
CA GLY A 35 14.66 0.43 2.79
C GLY A 35 15.21 0.97 4.13
N SER A 36 14.82 2.19 4.49
CA SER A 36 15.19 2.84 5.75
C SER A 36 14.31 2.45 6.93
N MET A 37 13.32 1.57 6.73
CA MET A 37 12.41 1.14 7.78
C MET A 37 13.14 0.35 8.88
N LYS A 38 12.92 0.75 10.13
CA LYS A 38 13.42 0.00 11.30
C LYS A 38 12.46 -1.13 11.60
N ILE A 39 12.83 -2.36 11.19
CA ILE A 39 11.97 -3.52 11.35
C ILE A 39 11.90 -3.93 12.83
N PRO A 40 10.69 -3.97 13.44
CA PRO A 40 10.53 -4.47 14.80
C PRO A 40 10.93 -5.94 14.91
N GLN A 41 11.57 -6.32 16.02
CA GLN A 41 11.97 -7.72 16.25
C GLN A 41 10.79 -8.61 16.60
N GLU A 42 9.79 -8.05 17.26
CA GLU A 42 8.60 -8.78 17.67
C GLU A 42 7.59 -8.89 16.53
N LYS A 43 7.08 -10.10 16.29
CA LYS A 43 6.09 -10.41 15.24
C LYS A 43 4.78 -10.89 15.83
N SER A 44 4.29 -10.22 16.86
CA SER A 44 3.02 -10.52 17.50
C SER A 44 1.98 -9.46 17.22
N VAL A 45 0.72 -9.77 17.50
CA VAL A 45 -0.39 -8.80 17.41
C VAL A 45 -0.14 -7.59 18.31
N ALA A 46 0.50 -7.79 19.46
CA ALA A 46 0.85 -6.72 20.39
C ALA A 46 1.86 -5.72 19.81
N ALA A 47 2.59 -6.10 18.78
CA ALA A 47 3.58 -5.26 18.11
C ALA A 47 3.06 -4.52 16.89
N ILE A 48 1.77 -4.60 16.56
CA ILE A 48 1.18 -3.96 15.36
C ILE A 48 1.49 -2.48 15.33
N ASP A 49 1.31 -1.77 16.43
CA ASP A 49 1.57 -0.34 16.50
C ASP A 49 3.02 0.01 16.19
N LEU A 50 3.97 -0.82 16.61
CA LEU A 50 5.39 -0.64 16.28
C LEU A 50 5.66 -0.81 14.79
N TRP A 51 4.98 -1.74 14.13
CA TRP A 51 5.10 -1.94 12.69
C TRP A 51 4.54 -0.76 11.91
N GLU A 52 3.38 -0.24 12.31
CA GLU A 52 2.79 0.96 11.70
C GLU A 52 3.71 2.17 11.86
N GLU A 53 4.20 2.41 13.06
CA GLU A 53 5.11 3.52 13.35
C GLU A 53 6.37 3.42 12.51
N SER A 54 6.99 2.25 12.46
CA SER A 54 8.20 2.02 11.66
C SER A 54 7.97 2.25 10.16
N PHE A 55 6.81 1.85 9.64
CA PHE A 55 6.43 2.08 8.25
C PHE A 55 6.34 3.59 7.94
N PHE A 56 5.58 4.34 8.74
CA PHE A 56 5.37 5.76 8.48
C PHE A 56 6.59 6.64 8.81
N GLN A 57 7.53 6.15 9.60
CA GLN A 57 8.80 6.83 9.86
C GLN A 57 9.87 6.53 8.80
N SER A 58 9.64 5.56 7.93
CA SER A 58 10.58 5.24 6.86
C SER A 58 10.57 6.31 5.77
N GLU A 59 11.65 6.39 4.99
CA GLU A 59 11.75 7.32 3.89
C GLU A 59 11.11 6.77 2.62
N PHE A 60 10.24 7.55 2.00
CA PHE A 60 9.58 7.23 0.74
C PHE A 60 10.22 8.04 -0.37
N THR A 61 11.28 7.51 -0.97
CA THR A 61 12.13 8.28 -1.88
C THR A 61 11.81 8.05 -3.36
N HIS A 62 11.27 6.90 -3.74
CA HIS A 62 10.96 6.56 -5.12
C HIS A 62 9.91 5.46 -5.19
N ALA A 63 9.25 5.36 -6.34
CA ALA A 63 8.26 4.31 -6.57
C ALA A 63 8.92 2.94 -6.67
N SER A 64 8.43 1.98 -5.91
CA SER A 64 8.90 0.59 -5.94
C SER A 64 8.12 -0.28 -6.92
N GLY A 65 6.88 0.10 -7.24
CA GLY A 65 6.05 -0.60 -8.20
C GLY A 65 6.17 -0.05 -9.62
N VAL A 66 5.63 -0.78 -10.59
CA VAL A 66 5.57 -0.38 -12.00
C VAL A 66 4.17 0.05 -12.42
N ARG A 67 3.14 -0.39 -11.69
CA ARG A 67 1.74 0.00 -11.92
C ARG A 67 1.43 1.34 -11.27
N LYS A 68 0.34 1.97 -11.70
CA LYS A 68 -0.18 3.14 -11.02
C LYS A 68 -0.74 2.76 -9.65
N HIS A 69 -0.27 3.43 -8.61
CA HIS A 69 -0.79 3.25 -7.25
C HIS A 69 -1.79 4.33 -6.86
N VAL A 70 -1.87 5.40 -7.64
CA VAL A 70 -2.79 6.52 -7.39
C VAL A 70 -3.45 7.00 -8.68
N ARG A 71 -4.66 7.54 -8.56
CA ARG A 71 -5.41 8.19 -9.63
C ARG A 71 -5.35 9.70 -9.44
N PHE A 72 -4.23 10.28 -9.78
CA PHE A 72 -4.04 11.72 -9.68
C PHE A 72 -3.27 12.25 -10.88
N ARG A 73 -3.75 13.31 -11.49
CA ARG A 73 -3.06 13.95 -12.61
C ARG A 73 -1.76 14.58 -12.10
N GLY A 74 -0.64 14.13 -12.62
CA GLY A 74 0.69 14.54 -12.18
C GLY A 74 1.41 13.51 -11.29
N GLY A 75 0.73 12.42 -10.88
CA GLY A 75 1.32 11.31 -10.18
C GLY A 75 1.50 11.49 -8.67
N PHE A 76 2.32 10.65 -8.08
CA PHE A 76 2.52 10.58 -6.62
C PHE A 76 2.92 11.90 -5.98
N LEU A 77 3.99 12.50 -6.48
CA LEU A 77 4.54 13.70 -5.85
C LEU A 77 3.54 14.84 -5.85
N ALA A 78 2.92 15.09 -7.01
CA ALA A 78 1.91 16.14 -7.15
C ALA A 78 0.71 15.90 -6.23
N MET A 79 0.28 14.64 -6.11
CA MET A 79 -0.81 14.27 -5.20
C MET A 79 -0.45 14.57 -3.74
N TRP A 80 0.68 14.07 -3.27
CA TRP A 80 1.07 14.27 -1.86
C TRP A 80 1.34 15.75 -1.54
N GLN A 81 1.88 16.51 -2.49
CA GLN A 81 2.04 17.96 -2.33
C GLN A 81 0.67 18.65 -2.20
N SER A 82 -0.33 18.23 -2.99
CA SER A 82 -1.68 18.81 -2.91
C SER A 82 -2.39 18.45 -1.60
N LEU A 83 -2.04 17.33 -0.99
CA LEU A 83 -2.65 16.84 0.25
C LEU A 83 -1.97 17.35 1.51
N ALA A 84 -0.87 18.08 1.38
CA ALA A 84 -0.17 18.63 2.54
C ALA A 84 -1.11 19.50 3.39
N GLY A 85 -1.20 19.20 4.69
CA GLY A 85 -2.10 19.88 5.61
C GLY A 85 -3.55 19.41 5.59
N GLN A 86 -3.92 18.49 4.70
CA GLN A 86 -5.26 17.89 4.70
C GLN A 86 -5.37 16.82 5.80
N LYS A 87 -6.59 16.70 6.37
CA LYS A 87 -6.83 15.75 7.47
C LYS A 87 -7.25 14.36 6.99
N ALA A 88 -7.67 14.23 5.74
CA ALA A 88 -8.18 12.98 5.20
C ALA A 88 -7.67 12.77 3.78
N PHE A 89 -7.44 11.50 3.43
CA PHE A 89 -7.07 11.12 2.07
C PHE A 89 -8.33 10.98 1.21
N PRO A 90 -8.40 11.64 0.04
CA PRO A 90 -9.56 11.51 -0.85
C PRO A 90 -9.62 10.11 -1.49
N GLU A 91 -10.68 9.39 -1.23
CA GLU A 91 -10.87 8.02 -1.75
C GLU A 91 -10.82 7.94 -3.28
N LYS A 92 -11.20 9.01 -3.97
CA LYS A 92 -11.18 9.10 -5.43
C LYS A 92 -9.79 8.95 -6.04
N TYR A 93 -8.74 9.15 -5.26
CA TYR A 93 -7.36 9.00 -5.73
C TYR A 93 -6.84 7.57 -5.60
N LEU A 94 -7.58 6.69 -4.97
CA LEU A 94 -7.20 5.28 -4.83
C LEU A 94 -7.45 4.50 -6.12
N VAL A 95 -6.53 3.61 -6.43
CA VAL A 95 -6.68 2.65 -7.54
C VAL A 95 -7.33 1.38 -6.99
N LYS A 96 -8.55 1.10 -7.46
CA LYS A 96 -9.30 -0.09 -7.03
C LYS A 96 -8.74 -1.35 -7.65
N LEU A 97 -8.72 -2.42 -6.86
CA LEU A 97 -8.33 -3.75 -7.29
C LEU A 97 -9.53 -4.71 -7.27
N PRO A 98 -9.53 -5.73 -8.13
CA PRO A 98 -10.54 -6.80 -8.04
C PRO A 98 -10.32 -7.74 -6.85
N GLN A 99 -9.24 -7.57 -6.13
CA GLN A 99 -8.81 -8.40 -5.01
C GLN A 99 -9.59 -8.10 -3.74
N THR A 100 -10.06 -9.14 -3.05
CA THR A 100 -10.64 -9.03 -1.71
C THR A 100 -9.58 -9.17 -0.62
N LEU A 101 -9.92 -8.76 0.61
CA LEU A 101 -9.05 -8.97 1.75
C LEU A 101 -8.74 -10.45 1.97
N ALA A 102 -9.74 -11.33 1.87
CA ALA A 102 -9.55 -12.76 2.01
C ALA A 102 -8.57 -13.32 0.98
N GLU A 103 -8.67 -12.88 -0.27
CA GLU A 103 -7.73 -13.27 -1.33
C GLU A 103 -6.32 -12.76 -1.06
N PHE A 104 -6.19 -11.52 -0.61
CA PHE A 104 -4.91 -10.91 -0.28
C PHE A 104 -4.19 -11.66 0.86
N VAL A 105 -4.92 -12.03 1.89
CA VAL A 105 -4.37 -12.78 3.04
C VAL A 105 -3.98 -14.22 2.65
N ARG A 106 -4.77 -14.87 1.80
CA ARG A 106 -4.49 -16.23 1.32
C ARG A 106 -3.36 -16.29 0.31
N ASN A 107 -3.31 -15.29 -0.56
CA ASN A 107 -2.28 -15.16 -1.58
C ASN A 107 -1.11 -14.38 -1.01
N ASP A 108 -0.52 -14.85 0.08
CA ASP A 108 0.76 -14.30 0.50
C ASP A 108 1.81 -14.59 -0.57
N ASP A 109 1.37 -14.87 -1.80
CA ASP A 109 2.22 -15.36 -2.78
C ASP A 109 2.30 -14.46 -4.01
N HIS A 110 3.13 -14.67 -4.57
CA HIS A 110 3.91 -14.72 -5.78
C HIS A 110 3.13 -14.50 -7.09
N SER A 111 1.79 -14.58 -7.11
CA SER A 111 1.01 -14.45 -8.34
C SER A 111 1.20 -13.07 -8.99
N TYR A 112 1.33 -12.03 -8.20
CA TYR A 112 1.60 -10.69 -8.70
C TYR A 112 3.06 -10.44 -9.11
N ARG A 113 3.96 -11.33 -8.72
CA ARG A 113 5.36 -11.22 -9.16
C ARG A 113 5.55 -11.62 -10.62
N ASN A 114 4.68 -12.47 -11.13
CA ASN A 114 4.77 -12.98 -12.49
C ASN A 114 4.07 -12.06 -13.49
N ASP A 115 3.02 -11.35 -13.09
CA ASP A 115 2.28 -10.45 -13.97
C ASP A 115 3.09 -9.21 -14.38
N ASN A 116 4.04 -8.80 -13.54
CA ASN A 116 4.86 -7.63 -13.82
C ASN A 116 5.91 -7.84 -14.92
N ARG A 117 6.10 -9.08 -15.39
CA ARG A 117 7.07 -9.38 -16.46
C ARG A 117 6.48 -9.32 -17.86
N ASN A 118 5.14 -9.28 -17.98
CA ASN A 118 4.44 -9.43 -19.26
C ASN A 118 3.63 -8.20 -19.68
N GLU A 119 3.75 -7.08 -18.97
CA GLU A 119 3.04 -5.83 -19.27
C GLU A 119 3.97 -4.78 -19.92
N ASP A 120 4.90 -5.22 -20.71
CA ASP A 120 5.66 -4.34 -21.61
C ASP A 120 4.83 -4.01 -22.85
#